data_e4dc2adad76a4151ac3de7fffc26ab2c
#
_entry.id   e4dc2adad76a4151ac3de7fffc26ab2c
#
_cell.length_a   1.000
_cell.length_b   1.000
_cell.length_c   1.000
_cell.angle_alpha   90.00
_cell.angle_beta   90.00
_cell.angle_gamma   90.00
#
_symmetry.space_group_name_H-M   'P 1'
#
loop_
_entity.id
_entity.type
_entity.pdbx_description
1 polymer ?
#
loop_
_entity_poly.entity_id
_entity_poly.type
_entity_poly.pdbx_seq_one_letter_code
_entity_poly.pdbx_strand_id
1 'polypeptide(L)'
;IGNTKYRSSFLDTVLGIKKGDLYNKDLFTQRLFGGPDGRDITGLYMNKGYLFFQVIPVETNVTNNHINHQIRIIEGKIATNGTITIRGNTKTNDHVILREVRTKPGDVFNKEDIMRTQRELSQLGFFNDQGFQVNPMPNPAKGTVDIEYVVEEKSSDQIELSGGYGGAGPSTPGRIIGTVGLSFNNFSTKNFFKKEAWSPLPGGDGQRLSIRAQSNGRYYQGYNFSFTEPWLGGKKPNSLSFWVNRTALSTTGFLRSDPNYTGLSITGTGVGLGRRKRWPDDYFTAYYELSYQYYDVMKDTRFPLFNE
;
A
#
# COMPACT_ATOMS: atom_id res chain seq x y z
N ILE A 1 13.58 28.31 25.07
CA ILE A 1 14.93 28.88 25.09
C ILE A 1 15.85 27.99 24.27
N GLY A 2 16.77 28.58 23.48
CA GLY A 2 17.74 27.85 22.66
C GLY A 2 17.24 27.52 21.23
N ASN A 3 16.04 27.94 20.87
CA ASN A 3 15.50 27.82 19.53
C ASN A 3 16.02 28.94 18.63
N THR A 4 16.61 28.58 17.48
CA THR A 4 17.11 29.53 16.47
C THR A 4 16.35 29.34 15.13
N LYS A 5 15.93 28.13 14.81
CA LYS A 5 15.24 27.81 13.57
C LYS A 5 13.80 28.35 13.52
N TYR A 6 13.07 28.21 14.61
CA TYR A 6 11.65 28.61 14.70
C TYR A 6 11.50 29.69 15.78
N ARG A 7 10.61 30.68 15.57
CA ARG A 7 10.24 31.68 16.58
C ARG A 7 9.47 31.02 17.73
N SER A 8 9.68 31.49 18.94
CA SER A 8 8.99 30.97 20.14
C SER A 8 7.46 31.01 20.00
N SER A 9 6.91 32.10 19.43
CA SER A 9 5.46 32.23 19.21
C SER A 9 4.89 31.14 18.28
N PHE A 10 5.68 30.69 17.29
CA PHE A 10 5.29 29.59 16.43
C PHE A 10 5.33 28.25 17.18
N LEU A 11 6.38 28.02 17.97
CA LEU A 11 6.49 26.82 18.80
C LEU A 11 5.37 26.75 19.85
N ASP A 12 4.96 27.88 20.43
CA ASP A 12 3.83 27.97 21.34
C ASP A 12 2.51 27.57 20.63
N THR A 13 2.35 27.97 19.36
CA THR A 13 1.20 27.55 18.55
C THR A 13 1.19 26.05 18.27
N VAL A 14 2.35 25.46 17.99
CA VAL A 14 2.50 24.01 17.78
C VAL A 14 2.25 23.22 19.07
N LEU A 15 2.77 23.73 20.20
CA LEU A 15 2.53 23.17 21.51
C LEU A 15 1.03 23.17 21.85
N GLY A 16 0.31 24.24 21.45
CA GLY A 16 -1.13 24.35 21.59
C GLY A 16 -1.65 24.39 23.04
N ILE A 17 -0.76 24.67 24.00
CA ILE A 17 -1.08 24.80 25.43
C ILE A 17 -0.87 26.26 25.82
N LYS A 18 -1.90 26.86 26.40
CA LYS A 18 -1.91 28.27 26.79
C LYS A 18 -1.67 28.44 28.28
N LYS A 19 -1.16 29.61 28.64
CA LYS A 19 -1.03 29.98 30.03
C LYS A 19 -2.43 30.03 30.71
N GLY A 20 -2.58 29.29 31.80
CA GLY A 20 -3.86 29.16 32.54
C GLY A 20 -4.68 27.92 32.18
N ASP A 21 -4.27 27.14 31.18
CA ASP A 21 -4.92 25.86 30.89
C ASP A 21 -4.67 24.83 32.00
N LEU A 22 -5.61 23.90 32.17
CA LEU A 22 -5.42 22.77 33.06
C LEU A 22 -4.24 21.91 32.59
N TYR A 23 -3.29 21.65 33.52
CA TYR A 23 -2.11 20.83 33.21
C TYR A 23 -2.52 19.40 32.94
N ASN A 24 -2.28 18.94 31.73
CA ASN A 24 -2.41 17.54 31.32
C ASN A 24 -1.05 17.03 30.89
N LYS A 25 -0.44 16.15 31.71
CA LYS A 25 0.89 15.60 31.49
C LYS A 25 1.00 14.83 30.18
N ASP A 26 -0.02 14.05 29.84
CA ASP A 26 -0.02 13.22 28.64
C ASP A 26 -0.08 14.08 27.38
N LEU A 27 -0.97 15.07 27.36
CA LEU A 27 -1.07 16.03 26.26
C LEU A 27 0.25 16.82 26.12
N PHE A 28 0.83 17.29 27.24
CA PHE A 28 2.09 18.02 27.22
C PHE A 28 3.23 17.18 26.67
N THR A 29 3.34 15.92 27.09
CA THR A 29 4.34 14.97 26.60
C THR A 29 4.16 14.67 25.12
N GLN A 30 2.91 14.44 24.68
CA GLN A 30 2.59 14.21 23.26
C GLN A 30 2.98 15.41 22.39
N ARG A 31 2.67 16.63 22.83
CA ARG A 31 3.00 17.86 22.09
C ARG A 31 4.50 18.14 22.00
N LEU A 32 5.29 17.66 22.94
CA LEU A 32 6.73 17.82 22.93
C LEU A 32 7.45 16.71 22.14
N PHE A 33 7.11 15.44 22.38
CA PHE A 33 7.93 14.29 21.97
C PHE A 33 7.31 13.40 20.88
N GLY A 34 6.05 13.50 20.62
CA GLY A 34 5.37 12.74 19.58
C GLY A 34 3.92 12.42 19.95
N GLY A 35 2.99 12.95 19.19
CA GLY A 35 1.57 12.64 19.28
C GLY A 35 1.12 11.83 18.06
N PRO A 36 -0.03 11.15 18.16
CA PRO A 36 -0.59 10.36 17.06
C PRO A 36 -0.98 11.23 15.85
N ASP A 37 -1.18 12.54 16.06
CA ASP A 37 -1.50 13.51 15.02
C ASP A 37 -0.25 14.09 14.30
N GLY A 38 0.96 13.71 14.73
CA GLY A 38 2.22 14.18 14.16
C GLY A 38 2.50 15.69 14.39
N ARG A 39 1.70 16.33 15.24
CA ARG A 39 1.82 17.75 15.57
C ARG A 39 2.60 17.96 16.87
N ASP A 40 3.87 17.63 16.83
CA ASP A 40 4.76 17.76 17.98
C ASP A 40 6.03 18.53 17.64
N ILE A 41 6.65 19.12 18.66
CA ILE A 41 7.84 19.94 18.48
C ILE A 41 9.01 19.10 17.98
N THR A 42 9.21 17.90 18.51
CA THR A 42 10.30 17.00 18.08
C THR A 42 10.13 16.60 16.62
N GLY A 43 8.93 16.22 16.19
CA GLY A 43 8.62 15.90 14.80
C GLY A 43 8.86 17.07 13.85
N LEU A 44 8.47 18.29 14.26
CA LEU A 44 8.70 19.50 13.48
C LEU A 44 10.18 19.71 13.14
N TYR A 45 11.08 19.50 14.10
CA TYR A 45 12.52 19.65 13.90
C TYR A 45 13.09 18.44 13.14
N MET A 46 12.70 17.21 13.50
CA MET A 46 13.17 15.99 12.84
C MET A 46 12.79 15.92 11.37
N ASN A 47 11.64 16.48 10.98
CA ASN A 47 11.22 16.58 9.58
C ASN A 47 12.03 17.62 8.76
N LYS A 48 12.93 18.35 9.41
CA LYS A 48 13.83 19.32 8.78
C LYS A 48 15.32 18.97 8.97
N GLY A 49 15.59 17.71 9.32
CA GLY A 49 16.94 17.19 9.42
C GLY A 49 17.61 17.30 10.79
N TYR A 50 16.95 17.85 11.78
CA TYR A 50 17.52 18.00 13.12
C TYR A 50 17.42 16.70 13.93
N LEU A 51 18.13 15.65 13.50
CA LEU A 51 18.10 14.33 14.14
C LEU A 51 18.58 14.37 15.59
N PHE A 52 19.57 15.26 15.87
CA PHE A 52 20.16 15.41 17.21
C PHE A 52 19.41 16.40 18.09
N PHE A 53 18.19 16.76 17.68
CA PHE A 53 17.32 17.67 18.42
C PHE A 53 16.95 17.07 19.78
N GLN A 54 17.02 17.93 20.80
CA GLN A 54 16.58 17.61 22.14
C GLN A 54 15.66 18.70 22.68
N VAL A 55 14.57 18.31 23.28
CA VAL A 55 13.66 19.20 24.02
C VAL A 55 13.60 18.74 25.46
N ILE A 56 13.86 19.67 26.38
CA ILE A 56 13.96 19.39 27.82
C ILE A 56 12.97 20.34 28.53
N PRO A 57 11.80 19.85 28.95
CA PRO A 57 10.90 20.59 29.80
C PRO A 57 11.46 20.64 31.23
N VAL A 58 11.61 21.84 31.77
CA VAL A 58 12.07 22.07 33.14
C VAL A 58 10.94 22.78 33.92
N GLU A 59 10.50 22.21 35.01
CA GLU A 59 9.60 22.85 35.96
C GLU A 59 10.39 23.89 36.75
N THR A 60 10.04 25.15 36.58
CA THR A 60 10.79 26.26 37.22
C THR A 60 10.15 26.74 38.52
N ASN A 61 8.84 26.62 38.65
CA ASN A 61 8.14 27.02 39.85
C ASN A 61 6.78 26.31 39.94
N VAL A 62 6.42 25.85 41.13
CA VAL A 62 5.11 25.28 41.47
C VAL A 62 4.54 26.08 42.63
N THR A 63 3.59 26.96 42.39
CA THR A 63 3.00 27.83 43.41
C THR A 63 1.49 27.95 43.19
N ASN A 64 0.73 27.80 44.24
CA ASN A 64 -0.73 27.97 44.23
C ASN A 64 -1.46 27.21 43.11
N ASN A 65 -1.16 25.91 42.94
CA ASN A 65 -1.68 25.05 41.87
C ASN A 65 -1.31 25.49 40.44
N HIS A 66 -0.28 26.33 40.28
CA HIS A 66 0.26 26.70 39.00
C HIS A 66 1.65 26.10 38.81
N ILE A 67 1.88 25.49 37.65
CA ILE A 67 3.17 24.93 37.26
C ILE A 67 3.73 25.77 36.10
N ASN A 68 4.93 26.32 36.30
CA ASN A 68 5.64 27.03 35.25
C ASN A 68 6.69 26.13 34.60
N HIS A 69 6.58 25.91 33.30
CA HIS A 69 7.55 25.15 32.52
C HIS A 69 8.46 26.07 31.72
N GLN A 70 9.76 25.80 31.75
CA GLN A 70 10.73 26.35 30.81
C GLN A 70 11.14 25.24 29.83
N ILE A 71 10.77 25.39 28.57
CA ILE A 71 11.15 24.42 27.53
C ILE A 71 12.51 24.84 26.97
N ARG A 72 13.52 24.01 27.24
CA ARG A 72 14.88 24.17 26.71
C ARG A 72 15.02 23.34 25.44
N ILE A 73 15.59 23.96 24.42
CA ILE A 73 15.76 23.35 23.09
C ILE A 73 17.23 23.35 22.74
N ILE A 74 17.73 22.17 22.33
CA ILE A 74 19.05 21.98 21.73
C ILE A 74 18.80 21.48 20.33
N GLU A 75 18.98 22.34 19.33
CA GLU A 75 18.65 22.02 17.92
C GLU A 75 19.61 21.01 17.31
N GLY A 76 20.91 21.10 17.65
CA GLY A 76 21.94 20.27 17.06
C GLY A 76 22.25 20.66 15.60
N LYS A 77 22.99 19.80 14.91
CA LYS A 77 23.32 19.95 13.48
C LYS A 77 22.30 19.21 12.62
N ILE A 78 22.11 19.69 11.40
CA ILE A 78 21.31 18.98 10.38
C ILE A 78 22.07 17.72 10.01
N ALA A 79 21.36 16.58 10.00
CA ALA A 79 21.88 15.29 9.57
C ALA A 79 21.41 14.99 8.14
N THR A 80 22.23 14.22 7.41
CA THR A 80 21.88 13.64 6.11
C THR A 80 21.81 12.12 6.22
N ASN A 81 21.00 11.51 5.35
CA ASN A 81 20.92 10.04 5.28
C ASN A 81 22.26 9.50 4.74
N GLY A 82 22.81 8.53 5.44
CA GLY A 82 23.98 7.75 5.02
C GLY A 82 23.58 6.53 4.20
N THR A 83 24.04 5.37 4.63
CA THR A 83 23.72 4.09 3.99
C THR A 83 22.30 3.64 4.36
N ILE A 84 21.56 3.15 3.37
CA ILE A 84 20.25 2.53 3.57
C ILE A 84 20.40 1.03 3.36
N THR A 85 20.05 0.23 4.37
CA THR A 85 20.15 -1.22 4.33
C THR A 85 18.79 -1.86 4.61
N ILE A 86 18.59 -3.07 4.06
CA ILE A 86 17.37 -3.84 4.25
C ILE A 86 17.76 -5.20 4.80
N ARG A 87 16.97 -5.69 5.75
CA ARG A 87 17.13 -7.04 6.32
C ARG A 87 15.77 -7.74 6.47
N GLY A 88 15.80 -9.07 6.41
CA GLY A 88 14.65 -9.93 6.66
C GLY A 88 13.84 -10.30 5.41
N ASN A 89 14.21 -9.75 4.25
CA ASN A 89 13.65 -10.17 2.97
C ASN A 89 14.38 -11.42 2.45
N THR A 90 13.66 -12.53 2.40
CA THR A 90 14.20 -13.83 1.94
C THR A 90 13.74 -14.19 0.54
N LYS A 91 12.50 -13.85 0.18
CA LYS A 91 11.90 -14.06 -1.14
C LYS A 91 11.91 -12.80 -1.98
N THR A 92 11.63 -11.65 -1.35
CA THR A 92 11.49 -10.37 -2.03
C THR A 92 12.87 -9.79 -2.35
N ASN A 93 13.10 -9.42 -3.59
CA ASN A 93 14.34 -8.79 -4.00
C ASN A 93 14.49 -7.38 -3.39
N ASP A 94 15.71 -6.98 -3.04
CA ASP A 94 16.00 -5.68 -2.43
C ASP A 94 15.45 -4.50 -3.25
N HIS A 95 15.54 -4.58 -4.58
CA HIS A 95 15.06 -3.51 -5.45
C HIS A 95 13.56 -3.24 -5.31
N VAL A 96 12.76 -4.25 -4.93
CA VAL A 96 11.32 -4.11 -4.71
C VAL A 96 11.04 -3.28 -3.45
N ILE A 97 11.86 -3.44 -2.44
CA ILE A 97 11.76 -2.68 -1.19
C ILE A 97 12.35 -1.28 -1.37
N LEU A 98 13.58 -1.20 -1.92
CA LEU A 98 14.29 0.06 -2.12
C LEU A 98 13.54 1.07 -2.99
N ARG A 99 12.75 0.62 -3.96
CA ARG A 99 11.94 1.52 -4.80
C ARG A 99 10.80 2.20 -4.05
N GLU A 100 10.33 1.60 -2.93
CA GLU A 100 9.30 2.18 -2.07
C GLU A 100 9.91 3.01 -0.91
N VAL A 101 11.21 2.88 -0.66
CA VAL A 101 11.91 3.64 0.37
C VAL A 101 12.05 5.10 -0.06
N ARG A 102 11.57 6.01 0.80
CA ARG A 102 11.61 7.46 0.57
C ARG A 102 12.91 8.10 0.98
N THR A 103 13.56 7.56 2.01
CA THR A 103 14.87 8.01 2.44
C THR A 103 15.94 7.59 1.42
N LYS A 104 16.72 8.55 0.91
CA LYS A 104 17.81 8.26 -0.03
C LYS A 104 19.13 8.69 0.55
N PRO A 105 20.22 7.98 0.26
CA PRO A 105 21.57 8.42 0.65
C PRO A 105 21.86 9.83 0.16
N GLY A 106 22.37 10.69 1.06
CA GLY A 106 22.70 12.10 0.77
C GLY A 106 21.56 13.10 0.96
N ASP A 107 20.30 12.66 1.01
CA ASP A 107 19.18 13.55 1.30
C ASP A 107 19.19 13.98 2.78
N VAL A 108 18.61 15.12 3.08
CA VAL A 108 18.41 15.59 4.46
C VAL A 108 17.50 14.59 5.20
N PHE A 109 17.89 14.25 6.42
CA PHE A 109 17.08 13.36 7.27
C PHE A 109 15.66 13.93 7.47
N ASN A 110 14.67 13.06 7.35
CA ASN A 110 13.28 13.42 7.53
C ASN A 110 12.52 12.24 8.19
N LYS A 111 11.99 12.48 9.39
CA LYS A 111 11.23 11.47 10.14
C LYS A 111 9.95 11.07 9.39
N GLU A 112 9.29 12.01 8.73
CA GLU A 112 8.06 11.76 7.98
C GLU A 112 8.31 10.79 6.81
N ASP A 113 9.46 10.89 6.12
CA ASP A 113 9.84 9.98 5.03
C ASP A 113 10.05 8.55 5.53
N ILE A 114 10.57 8.36 6.74
CA ILE A 114 10.68 7.05 7.38
C ILE A 114 9.29 6.47 7.65
N MET A 115 8.40 7.26 8.26
CA MET A 115 7.03 6.82 8.56
C MET A 115 6.23 6.54 7.29
N ARG A 116 6.48 7.31 6.24
CA ARG A 116 5.86 7.10 4.93
C ARG A 116 6.39 5.82 4.27
N THR A 117 7.69 5.58 4.34
CA THR A 117 8.31 4.32 3.88
C THR A 117 7.66 3.12 4.56
N GLN A 118 7.50 3.17 5.87
CA GLN A 118 6.83 2.11 6.61
C GLN A 118 5.41 1.85 6.08
N ARG A 119 4.61 2.89 5.90
CA ARG A 119 3.24 2.76 5.36
C ARG A 119 3.23 2.20 3.94
N GLU A 120 4.14 2.66 3.07
CA GLU A 120 4.21 2.18 1.68
C GLU A 120 4.64 0.71 1.63
N LEU A 121 5.58 0.28 2.47
CA LEU A 121 5.98 -1.13 2.56
C LEU A 121 4.87 -2.02 3.14
N SER A 122 4.14 -1.55 4.15
CA SER A 122 2.96 -2.26 4.69
C SER A 122 1.87 -2.48 3.64
N GLN A 123 1.65 -1.50 2.76
CA GLN A 123 0.66 -1.58 1.68
C GLN A 123 1.00 -2.58 0.58
N LEU A 124 2.26 -3.03 0.49
CA LEU A 124 2.63 -4.07 -0.46
C LEU A 124 1.94 -5.41 -0.17
N GLY A 125 1.57 -5.66 1.09
CA GLY A 125 0.75 -6.79 1.51
C GLY A 125 1.52 -8.10 1.75
N PHE A 126 2.82 -8.13 1.52
CA PHE A 126 3.68 -9.30 1.76
C PHE A 126 4.71 -9.11 2.90
N PHE A 127 4.54 -8.06 3.70
CA PHE A 127 5.27 -7.85 4.95
C PHE A 127 4.33 -7.83 6.15
N ASN A 128 4.82 -8.31 7.29
CA ASN A 128 4.12 -8.26 8.55
C ASN A 128 4.32 -6.88 9.20
N ASP A 129 3.22 -6.16 9.46
CA ASP A 129 3.28 -4.82 10.04
C ASP A 129 3.87 -4.82 11.45
N GLN A 130 3.69 -5.89 12.22
CA GLN A 130 4.22 -6.02 13.57
C GLN A 130 5.73 -6.35 13.59
N GLY A 131 6.24 -6.97 12.52
CA GLY A 131 7.65 -7.30 12.37
C GLY A 131 8.49 -6.19 11.74
N PHE A 132 7.86 -5.06 11.35
CA PHE A 132 8.57 -3.94 10.75
C PHE A 132 9.30 -3.10 11.80
N GLN A 133 10.62 -2.95 11.62
CA GLN A 133 11.44 -2.12 12.50
C GLN A 133 12.32 -1.19 11.66
N VAL A 134 12.60 -0.01 12.21
CA VAL A 134 13.54 0.94 11.62
C VAL A 134 14.60 1.24 12.65
N ASN A 135 15.84 1.00 12.31
CA ASN A 135 17.00 1.20 13.17
C ASN A 135 17.85 2.35 12.60
N PRO A 136 17.62 3.60 13.01
CA PRO A 136 18.50 4.69 12.66
C PRO A 136 19.79 4.61 13.50
N MET A 137 20.93 4.63 12.83
CA MET A 137 22.25 4.60 13.44
C MET A 137 22.95 5.95 13.19
N PRO A 138 22.78 6.93 14.09
CA PRO A 138 23.35 8.26 13.91
C PRO A 138 24.87 8.28 14.09
N ASN A 139 25.54 9.03 13.23
CA ASN A 139 26.96 9.32 13.31
C ASN A 139 27.17 10.84 13.50
N PRO A 140 27.26 11.32 14.76
CA PRO A 140 27.38 12.76 15.03
C PRO A 140 28.66 13.38 14.48
N ALA A 141 29.75 12.60 14.36
CA ALA A 141 31.03 13.10 13.84
C ALA A 141 30.92 13.46 12.35
N LYS A 142 30.22 12.65 11.57
CA LYS A 142 29.99 12.88 10.13
C LYS A 142 28.74 13.71 9.85
N GLY A 143 27.84 13.87 10.84
CA GLY A 143 26.52 14.48 10.62
C GLY A 143 25.60 13.63 9.74
N THR A 144 25.79 12.32 9.72
CA THR A 144 24.99 11.38 8.93
C THR A 144 24.21 10.41 9.81
N VAL A 145 23.20 9.77 9.25
CA VAL A 145 22.47 8.67 9.86
C VAL A 145 22.35 7.53 8.86
N ASP A 146 22.85 6.36 9.21
CA ASP A 146 22.59 5.13 8.48
C ASP A 146 21.26 4.57 8.93
N ILE A 147 20.44 4.09 8.00
CA ILE A 147 19.08 3.61 8.31
C ILE A 147 18.96 2.16 7.85
N GLU A 148 18.69 1.28 8.79
CA GLU A 148 18.39 -0.11 8.53
C GLU A 148 16.87 -0.34 8.65
N TYR A 149 16.27 -0.81 7.55
CA TYR A 149 14.89 -1.27 7.53
C TYR A 149 14.86 -2.79 7.72
N VAL A 150 14.28 -3.25 8.81
CA VAL A 150 14.06 -4.67 9.07
C VAL A 150 12.62 -5.00 8.73
N VAL A 151 12.43 -5.95 7.83
CA VAL A 151 11.12 -6.44 7.39
C VAL A 151 10.96 -7.92 7.76
N GLU A 152 9.73 -8.33 7.98
CA GLU A 152 9.37 -9.73 8.17
C GLU A 152 8.39 -10.11 7.05
N GLU A 153 8.78 -11.08 6.22
CA GLU A 153 7.90 -11.54 5.13
C GLU A 153 6.79 -12.44 5.65
N LYS A 154 5.58 -12.22 5.14
CA LYS A 154 4.43 -13.10 5.35
C LYS A 154 3.94 -13.68 4.03
N SER A 155 3.24 -14.81 4.08
CA SER A 155 2.56 -15.35 2.90
C SER A 155 1.51 -14.35 2.43
N SER A 156 1.59 -13.96 1.18
CA SER A 156 0.67 -13.05 0.52
C SER A 156 -0.14 -13.75 -0.56
N ASP A 157 0.15 -15.03 -0.80
CA ASP A 157 -0.55 -15.84 -1.75
C ASP A 157 -1.86 -16.31 -1.14
N GLN A 158 -2.95 -16.20 -1.90
CA GLN A 158 -4.28 -16.50 -1.43
C GLN A 158 -4.96 -17.51 -2.34
N ILE A 159 -5.60 -18.49 -1.72
CA ILE A 159 -6.50 -19.42 -2.39
C ILE A 159 -7.92 -19.09 -1.92
N GLU A 160 -8.79 -18.74 -2.85
CA GLU A 160 -10.21 -18.53 -2.60
C GLU A 160 -10.96 -19.80 -2.99
N LEU A 161 -11.69 -20.37 -2.04
CA LEU A 161 -12.66 -21.43 -2.28
C LEU A 161 -13.97 -20.97 -1.66
N SER A 162 -14.96 -20.70 -2.49
CA SER A 162 -16.28 -20.26 -1.99
C SER A 162 -17.42 -20.94 -2.72
N GLY A 163 -18.52 -21.11 -2.01
CA GLY A 163 -19.78 -21.61 -2.55
C GLY A 163 -20.92 -20.69 -2.15
N GLY A 164 -21.79 -20.40 -3.09
CA GLY A 164 -22.98 -19.59 -2.88
C GLY A 164 -24.21 -20.25 -3.48
N TYR A 165 -25.38 -19.90 -2.97
CA TYR A 165 -26.67 -20.29 -3.54
C TYR A 165 -27.34 -19.06 -4.12
N GLY A 166 -27.71 -19.11 -5.40
CA GLY A 166 -28.30 -17.97 -6.08
C GLY A 166 -29.21 -18.35 -7.24
N GLY A 167 -29.93 -17.36 -7.79
CA GLY A 167 -30.81 -17.54 -8.94
C GLY A 167 -32.18 -18.13 -8.61
N ALA A 168 -32.60 -18.16 -7.34
CA ALA A 168 -33.94 -18.59 -6.96
C ALA A 168 -34.95 -17.48 -7.29
N GLY A 169 -35.82 -17.74 -8.28
CA GLY A 169 -36.95 -16.88 -8.66
C GLY A 169 -38.15 -17.70 -9.00
N PRO A 170 -39.33 -17.08 -9.26
CA PRO A 170 -40.58 -17.82 -9.56
C PRO A 170 -40.45 -18.82 -10.73
N SER A 171 -39.51 -18.58 -11.63
CA SER A 171 -39.30 -19.42 -12.83
C SER A 171 -37.87 -19.97 -12.95
N THR A 172 -36.98 -19.72 -11.96
CA THR A 172 -35.58 -20.15 -12.01
C THR A 172 -35.25 -20.94 -10.74
N PRO A 173 -34.95 -22.23 -10.82
CA PRO A 173 -34.51 -22.99 -9.65
C PRO A 173 -33.17 -22.43 -9.15
N GLY A 174 -33.08 -22.26 -7.83
CA GLY A 174 -31.82 -21.85 -7.21
C GLY A 174 -30.71 -22.86 -7.42
N ARG A 175 -29.50 -22.42 -7.52
CA ARG A 175 -28.31 -23.21 -7.86
C ARG A 175 -27.11 -22.85 -7.02
N ILE A 176 -26.27 -23.84 -6.80
CA ILE A 176 -24.99 -23.65 -6.14
C ILE A 176 -24.00 -23.08 -7.17
N ILE A 177 -23.32 -21.99 -6.80
CA ILE A 177 -22.23 -21.36 -7.57
C ILE A 177 -20.96 -21.67 -6.80
N GLY A 178 -20.01 -22.36 -7.44
CA GLY A 178 -18.68 -22.57 -6.91
C GLY A 178 -17.69 -21.54 -7.46
N THR A 179 -16.79 -21.07 -6.63
CA THR A 179 -15.68 -20.18 -7.01
C THR A 179 -14.36 -20.74 -6.56
N VAL A 180 -13.38 -20.73 -7.46
CA VAL A 180 -11.97 -21.03 -7.16
C VAL A 180 -11.16 -19.84 -7.64
N GLY A 181 -10.34 -19.28 -6.75
CA GLY A 181 -9.46 -18.15 -7.05
C GLY A 181 -8.06 -18.40 -6.52
N LEU A 182 -7.07 -17.93 -7.26
CA LEU A 182 -5.66 -17.92 -6.89
C LEU A 182 -5.14 -16.50 -7.08
N SER A 183 -4.54 -15.92 -6.04
CA SER A 183 -3.97 -14.58 -6.09
C SER A 183 -2.56 -14.61 -5.50
N PHE A 184 -1.61 -14.06 -6.25
CA PHE A 184 -0.20 -13.99 -5.91
C PHE A 184 0.23 -12.52 -5.94
N ASN A 185 0.68 -12.00 -4.80
CA ASN A 185 0.97 -10.57 -4.63
C ASN A 185 2.45 -10.21 -4.79
N ASN A 186 3.33 -11.21 -4.78
CA ASN A 186 4.77 -11.02 -4.96
C ASN A 186 5.32 -11.89 -6.10
N PHE A 187 4.59 -11.95 -7.19
CA PHE A 187 4.95 -12.76 -8.36
C PHE A 187 6.18 -12.19 -9.09
N SER A 188 6.94 -13.05 -9.77
CA SER A 188 8.08 -12.67 -10.60
C SER A 188 8.03 -13.35 -11.96
N THR A 189 7.79 -12.58 -13.01
CA THR A 189 7.88 -13.08 -14.38
C THR A 189 9.31 -13.45 -14.78
N LYS A 190 10.32 -12.77 -14.23
CA LYS A 190 11.74 -13.06 -14.49
C LYS A 190 12.18 -14.42 -13.97
N ASN A 191 11.56 -14.84 -12.86
CA ASN A 191 11.88 -16.11 -12.21
C ASN A 191 10.98 -17.26 -12.71
N PHE A 192 10.05 -16.99 -13.63
CA PHE A 192 9.09 -17.98 -14.12
C PHE A 192 9.74 -19.22 -14.72
N PHE A 193 10.86 -19.06 -15.40
CA PHE A 193 11.59 -20.18 -16.01
C PHE A 193 12.66 -20.81 -15.11
N LYS A 194 12.82 -20.30 -13.88
CA LYS A 194 13.80 -20.84 -12.90
C LYS A 194 13.09 -21.79 -11.94
N LYS A 195 13.28 -23.09 -12.09
CA LYS A 195 12.64 -24.11 -11.23
C LYS A 195 12.91 -23.91 -9.74
N GLU A 196 14.08 -23.42 -9.38
CA GLU A 196 14.51 -23.16 -7.99
C GLU A 196 13.68 -22.05 -7.31
N ALA A 197 13.11 -21.15 -8.11
CA ALA A 197 12.28 -20.05 -7.60
C ALA A 197 10.81 -20.42 -7.35
N TRP A 198 10.42 -21.67 -7.68
CA TRP A 198 9.05 -22.14 -7.52
C TRP A 198 8.78 -22.65 -6.09
N SER A 199 8.10 -21.81 -5.25
CA SER A 199 7.70 -22.17 -3.89
C SER A 199 6.42 -21.41 -3.42
N PRO A 200 5.21 -21.82 -3.76
CA PRO A 200 4.74 -22.68 -4.86
C PRO A 200 4.85 -22.03 -6.25
N LEU A 201 4.91 -20.69 -6.33
CA LEU A 201 5.10 -19.93 -7.56
C LEU A 201 6.34 -19.03 -7.49
N PRO A 202 6.92 -18.66 -8.64
CA PRO A 202 8.08 -17.79 -8.66
C PRO A 202 7.71 -16.39 -8.14
N GLY A 203 8.35 -16.00 -7.07
CA GLY A 203 8.13 -14.72 -6.39
C GLY A 203 9.36 -13.83 -6.38
N GLY A 204 9.19 -12.62 -5.82
CA GLY A 204 10.28 -11.71 -5.46
C GLY A 204 10.30 -10.36 -6.18
N ASP A 205 9.50 -10.14 -7.24
CA ASP A 205 9.49 -8.87 -7.99
C ASP A 205 8.29 -7.95 -7.66
N GLY A 206 7.40 -8.39 -6.75
CA GLY A 206 6.26 -7.60 -6.30
C GLY A 206 5.16 -7.45 -7.36
N GLN A 207 5.16 -8.27 -8.41
CA GLN A 207 4.10 -8.32 -9.40
C GLN A 207 2.85 -9.00 -8.80
N ARG A 208 1.68 -8.68 -9.34
CA ARG A 208 0.43 -9.29 -8.91
C ARG A 208 -0.14 -10.14 -10.04
N LEU A 209 -0.47 -11.39 -9.72
CA LEU A 209 -1.13 -12.31 -10.64
C LEU A 209 -2.39 -12.85 -9.96
N SER A 210 -3.53 -12.80 -10.65
CA SER A 210 -4.77 -13.39 -10.16
C SER A 210 -5.47 -14.19 -11.25
N ILE A 211 -5.94 -15.37 -10.87
CA ILE A 211 -6.72 -16.25 -11.73
C ILE A 211 -7.96 -16.65 -10.92
N ARG A 212 -9.15 -16.45 -11.49
CA ARG A 212 -10.41 -16.80 -10.85
C ARG A 212 -11.33 -17.54 -11.81
N ALA A 213 -11.90 -18.63 -11.37
CA ALA A 213 -12.93 -19.36 -12.07
C ALA A 213 -14.17 -19.48 -11.18
N GLN A 214 -15.33 -19.24 -11.76
CA GLN A 214 -16.62 -19.30 -11.09
C GLN A 214 -17.61 -20.07 -11.97
N SER A 215 -18.36 -21.00 -11.40
CA SER A 215 -19.32 -21.79 -12.18
C SER A 215 -20.49 -22.26 -11.32
N ASN A 216 -21.67 -22.30 -11.94
CA ASN A 216 -22.83 -23.06 -11.44
C ASN A 216 -23.20 -24.23 -12.36
N GLY A 217 -22.20 -24.79 -13.03
CA GLY A 217 -22.39 -25.87 -14.00
C GLY A 217 -22.61 -25.31 -15.42
N ARG A 218 -23.76 -25.61 -16.03
CA ARG A 218 -24.03 -25.29 -17.43
C ARG A 218 -24.62 -23.90 -17.68
N TYR A 219 -25.10 -23.24 -16.62
CA TYR A 219 -25.83 -21.96 -16.77
C TYR A 219 -24.99 -20.72 -16.64
N TYR A 220 -23.94 -20.81 -15.82
CA TYR A 220 -23.01 -19.72 -15.61
C TYR A 220 -21.59 -20.24 -15.51
N GLN A 221 -20.70 -19.64 -16.27
CA GLN A 221 -19.26 -19.87 -16.20
C GLN A 221 -18.57 -18.52 -16.34
N GLY A 222 -17.71 -18.19 -15.39
CA GLY A 222 -16.91 -16.97 -15.38
C GLY A 222 -15.44 -17.31 -15.17
N TYR A 223 -14.58 -16.74 -15.99
CA TYR A 223 -13.14 -16.86 -15.91
C TYR A 223 -12.53 -15.47 -15.91
N ASN A 224 -11.62 -15.21 -15.01
CA ASN A 224 -10.89 -13.96 -14.95
C ASN A 224 -9.41 -14.25 -14.78
N PHE A 225 -8.61 -13.53 -15.55
CA PHE A 225 -7.16 -13.48 -15.42
C PHE A 225 -6.76 -12.02 -15.30
N SER A 226 -5.90 -11.67 -14.34
CA SER A 226 -5.31 -10.33 -14.24
C SER A 226 -3.85 -10.41 -13.84
N PHE A 227 -3.07 -9.52 -14.43
CA PHE A 227 -1.66 -9.34 -14.13
C PHE A 227 -1.36 -7.85 -13.96
N THR A 228 -0.55 -7.50 -12.96
CA THR A 228 -0.13 -6.12 -12.74
C THR A 228 1.36 -6.06 -12.40
N GLU A 229 2.10 -5.28 -13.18
CA GLU A 229 3.46 -4.82 -12.89
C GLU A 229 3.37 -3.42 -12.25
N PRO A 230 3.65 -3.26 -10.95
CA PRO A 230 3.48 -1.97 -10.27
C PRO A 230 4.56 -0.94 -10.60
N TRP A 231 5.72 -1.38 -11.11
CA TRP A 231 6.86 -0.53 -11.43
C TRP A 231 7.40 -0.80 -12.84
N LEU A 232 6.61 -0.53 -13.86
CA LEU A 232 6.98 -0.73 -15.25
C LEU A 232 8.31 -0.01 -15.57
N GLY A 233 9.32 -0.80 -15.96
CA GLY A 233 10.67 -0.30 -16.21
C GLY A 233 11.52 -0.03 -14.97
N GLY A 234 11.02 -0.30 -13.75
CA GLY A 234 11.78 -0.30 -12.49
C GLY A 234 12.24 1.07 -11.96
N LYS A 235 12.05 2.16 -12.71
CA LYS A 235 12.60 3.49 -12.36
C LYS A 235 11.57 4.45 -11.76
N LYS A 236 10.30 4.25 -12.06
CA LYS A 236 9.20 5.14 -11.63
C LYS A 236 8.00 4.30 -11.23
N PRO A 237 7.17 4.77 -10.27
CA PRO A 237 5.95 4.09 -9.86
C PRO A 237 4.84 4.23 -10.93
N ASN A 238 5.11 3.68 -12.10
CA ASN A 238 4.15 3.54 -13.20
C ASN A 238 3.70 2.10 -13.22
N SER A 239 2.42 1.83 -13.06
CA SER A 239 1.90 0.47 -13.13
C SER A 239 1.39 0.14 -14.53
N LEU A 240 1.62 -1.10 -14.96
CA LEU A 240 0.98 -1.69 -16.12
C LEU A 240 0.08 -2.82 -15.63
N SER A 241 -1.18 -2.79 -16.00
CA SER A 241 -2.13 -3.86 -15.73
C SER A 241 -2.68 -4.43 -17.05
N PHE A 242 -2.92 -5.73 -17.03
CA PHE A 242 -3.55 -6.45 -18.11
C PHE A 242 -4.59 -7.40 -17.51
N TRP A 243 -5.77 -7.47 -18.12
CA TRP A 243 -6.78 -8.42 -17.71
C TRP A 243 -7.53 -9.02 -18.91
N VAL A 244 -7.98 -10.25 -18.73
CA VAL A 244 -8.88 -10.94 -19.63
C VAL A 244 -9.98 -11.58 -18.80
N ASN A 245 -11.22 -11.40 -19.21
CA ASN A 245 -12.35 -12.09 -18.62
C ASN A 245 -13.21 -12.78 -19.69
N ARG A 246 -13.87 -13.83 -19.30
CA ARG A 246 -14.92 -14.47 -20.09
C ARG A 246 -16.04 -14.89 -19.16
N THR A 247 -17.24 -14.44 -19.49
CA THR A 247 -18.47 -14.85 -18.82
C THR A 247 -19.41 -15.49 -19.83
N ALA A 248 -19.90 -16.67 -19.52
CA ALA A 248 -20.91 -17.36 -20.32
C ALA A 248 -22.15 -17.60 -19.48
N LEU A 249 -23.29 -17.17 -19.98
CA LEU A 249 -24.61 -17.33 -19.39
C LEU A 249 -25.45 -18.16 -20.35
N SER A 250 -25.96 -19.32 -19.94
CA SER A 250 -26.91 -20.11 -20.68
C SER A 250 -28.29 -19.99 -20.05
N THR A 251 -29.30 -19.82 -20.86
CA THR A 251 -30.70 -19.78 -20.42
C THR A 251 -31.34 -21.19 -20.38
N THR A 252 -30.87 -22.09 -21.22
CA THR A 252 -31.45 -23.44 -21.38
C THR A 252 -30.67 -24.52 -20.64
N GLY A 253 -29.40 -24.24 -20.25
CA GLY A 253 -28.53 -25.22 -19.60
C GLY A 253 -28.01 -26.31 -20.55
N PHE A 254 -28.20 -26.17 -21.84
CA PHE A 254 -27.54 -27.01 -22.83
C PHE A 254 -26.05 -26.64 -22.96
N LEU A 255 -25.25 -27.54 -23.49
CA LEU A 255 -23.87 -27.26 -23.86
C LEU A 255 -23.86 -26.35 -25.10
N ARG A 256 -22.85 -25.49 -25.24
CA ARG A 256 -22.70 -24.57 -26.35
C ARG A 256 -22.71 -25.26 -27.73
N SER A 257 -22.33 -26.50 -27.81
CA SER A 257 -22.36 -27.34 -29.02
C SER A 257 -23.76 -27.84 -29.39
N ASP A 258 -24.74 -27.72 -28.51
CA ASP A 258 -26.11 -28.17 -28.74
C ASP A 258 -26.85 -27.18 -29.64
N PRO A 259 -27.60 -27.66 -30.68
CA PRO A 259 -28.39 -26.78 -31.54
C PRO A 259 -29.47 -25.97 -30.81
N ASN A 260 -29.90 -26.41 -29.64
CA ASN A 260 -30.90 -25.74 -28.81
C ASN A 260 -30.26 -24.81 -27.75
N TYR A 261 -28.94 -24.60 -27.78
CA TYR A 261 -28.28 -23.67 -26.87
C TYR A 261 -28.76 -22.25 -27.12
N THR A 262 -29.18 -21.60 -26.03
CA THR A 262 -29.42 -20.15 -26.01
C THR A 262 -28.64 -19.53 -24.86
N GLY A 263 -28.01 -18.41 -25.14
CA GLY A 263 -27.17 -17.77 -24.13
C GLY A 263 -26.38 -16.56 -24.60
N LEU A 264 -25.69 -15.95 -23.67
CA LEU A 264 -24.84 -14.80 -23.87
C LEU A 264 -23.42 -15.12 -23.41
N SER A 265 -22.45 -14.89 -24.26
CA SER A 265 -21.03 -14.95 -23.89
C SER A 265 -20.40 -13.59 -24.03
N ILE A 266 -19.74 -13.12 -22.98
CA ILE A 266 -19.03 -11.84 -22.95
C ILE A 266 -17.55 -12.15 -22.77
N THR A 267 -16.73 -11.73 -23.71
CA THR A 267 -15.26 -11.82 -23.58
C THR A 267 -14.71 -10.43 -23.56
N GLY A 268 -13.99 -10.08 -22.50
CA GLY A 268 -13.39 -8.77 -22.31
C GLY A 268 -11.88 -8.86 -22.13
N THR A 269 -11.18 -7.85 -22.59
CA THR A 269 -9.76 -7.64 -22.34
C THR A 269 -9.46 -6.17 -22.13
N GLY A 270 -8.49 -5.86 -21.31
CA GLY A 270 -8.10 -4.48 -21.07
C GLY A 270 -6.62 -4.35 -20.69
N VAL A 271 -6.08 -3.19 -21.03
CA VAL A 271 -4.74 -2.77 -20.65
C VAL A 271 -4.83 -1.43 -19.95
N GLY A 272 -4.26 -1.34 -18.75
CA GLY A 272 -4.28 -0.15 -17.92
C GLY A 272 -2.88 0.36 -17.61
N LEU A 273 -2.73 1.68 -17.54
CA LEU A 273 -1.51 2.37 -17.16
C LEU A 273 -1.81 3.28 -15.97
N GLY A 274 -1.20 2.98 -14.83
CA GLY A 274 -1.23 3.84 -13.65
C GLY A 274 0.02 4.71 -13.57
N ARG A 275 -0.13 5.99 -13.22
CA ARG A 275 0.97 6.92 -13.06
C ARG A 275 0.78 7.77 -11.83
N ARG A 276 1.73 7.72 -10.87
CA ARG A 276 1.75 8.61 -9.72
C ARG A 276 2.03 10.03 -10.19
N LYS A 277 1.20 10.98 -9.79
CA LYS A 277 1.34 12.41 -10.12
C LYS A 277 2.28 13.06 -9.13
N ARG A 278 2.81 14.23 -9.50
CA ARG A 278 3.62 15.08 -8.61
C ARG A 278 2.84 16.33 -8.16
N TRP A 279 1.77 16.65 -8.87
CA TRP A 279 0.92 17.80 -8.58
C TRP A 279 -0.53 17.32 -8.44
N PRO A 280 -1.28 17.78 -7.44
CA PRO A 280 -0.91 18.72 -6.36
C PRO A 280 0.10 18.16 -5.35
N ASP A 281 0.16 16.84 -5.19
CA ASP A 281 1.14 16.09 -4.41
C ASP A 281 1.32 14.67 -5.00
N ASP A 282 2.16 13.85 -4.40
CA ASP A 282 2.48 12.50 -4.89
C ASP A 282 1.58 11.39 -4.30
N TYR A 283 0.47 11.74 -3.64
CA TYR A 283 -0.57 10.81 -3.25
C TYR A 283 -1.57 10.52 -4.37
N PHE A 284 -1.66 11.41 -5.39
CA PHE A 284 -2.53 11.21 -6.52
C PHE A 284 -1.94 10.26 -7.56
N THR A 285 -2.78 9.31 -8.01
CA THR A 285 -2.45 8.42 -9.12
C THR A 285 -3.49 8.60 -10.22
N ALA A 286 -3.04 8.86 -11.45
CA ALA A 286 -3.89 8.80 -12.63
C ALA A 286 -3.83 7.39 -13.21
N TYR A 287 -4.99 6.84 -13.54
CA TYR A 287 -5.13 5.55 -14.19
C TYR A 287 -5.85 5.71 -15.51
N TYR A 288 -5.28 5.14 -16.56
CA TYR A 288 -5.81 5.14 -17.91
C TYR A 288 -5.99 3.71 -18.35
N GLU A 289 -7.18 3.36 -18.80
CA GLU A 289 -7.47 2.01 -19.27
C GLU A 289 -8.11 2.06 -20.66
N LEU A 290 -7.64 1.16 -21.53
CA LEU A 290 -8.27 0.82 -22.77
C LEU A 290 -8.79 -0.59 -22.65
N SER A 291 -10.09 -0.77 -22.86
CA SER A 291 -10.74 -2.08 -22.81
C SER A 291 -11.56 -2.36 -24.04
N TYR A 292 -11.67 -3.63 -24.38
CA TYR A 292 -12.50 -4.14 -25.47
C TYR A 292 -13.37 -5.26 -24.91
N GLN A 293 -14.63 -5.24 -25.29
CA GLN A 293 -15.59 -6.29 -24.93
C GLN A 293 -16.31 -6.79 -26.18
N TYR A 294 -16.34 -8.11 -26.32
CA TYR A 294 -17.04 -8.82 -27.37
C TYR A 294 -18.23 -9.57 -26.78
N TYR A 295 -19.40 -9.28 -27.31
CA TYR A 295 -20.67 -9.89 -26.94
C TYR A 295 -21.08 -10.90 -28.02
N ASP A 296 -21.28 -12.14 -27.63
CA ASP A 296 -21.72 -13.22 -28.50
C ASP A 296 -23.06 -13.72 -27.98
N VAL A 297 -24.13 -13.37 -28.70
CA VAL A 297 -25.50 -13.69 -28.35
C VAL A 297 -25.98 -14.83 -29.25
N MET A 298 -26.35 -15.97 -28.66
CA MET A 298 -26.79 -17.14 -29.40
C MET A 298 -28.28 -17.41 -29.12
N LYS A 299 -29.11 -17.18 -30.13
CA LYS A 299 -30.58 -17.52 -30.12
C LYS A 299 -31.33 -17.08 -28.85
N ASP A 300 -30.93 -15.96 -28.25
CA ASP A 300 -31.60 -15.46 -27.04
C ASP A 300 -32.67 -14.41 -27.42
N THR A 301 -33.92 -14.79 -27.30
CA THR A 301 -35.08 -13.95 -27.60
C THR A 301 -35.22 -12.71 -26.71
N ARG A 302 -34.49 -12.65 -25.60
CA ARG A 302 -34.45 -11.49 -24.73
C ARG A 302 -33.65 -10.31 -25.33
N PHE A 303 -32.85 -10.58 -26.36
CA PHE A 303 -32.07 -9.58 -27.08
C PHE A 303 -32.42 -9.54 -28.57
N PRO A 304 -33.66 -9.14 -28.91
CA PRO A 304 -34.14 -9.19 -30.31
C PRO A 304 -33.33 -8.34 -31.30
N LEU A 305 -32.58 -7.36 -30.82
CA LEU A 305 -31.73 -6.47 -31.66
C LEU A 305 -30.48 -7.18 -32.22
N PHE A 306 -30.16 -8.39 -31.79
CA PHE A 306 -28.98 -9.17 -32.19
C PHE A 306 -29.34 -10.47 -32.91
N ASN A 307 -30.60 -10.65 -33.31
CA ASN A 307 -31.10 -11.87 -33.95
C ASN A 307 -31.17 -11.77 -35.52
N GLU A 308 -30.42 -10.85 -36.14
CA GLU A 308 -30.26 -10.79 -37.61
C GLU A 308 -29.03 -11.53 -38.10
#